data_3092bae09f8ea40155ed7b03d8e8122b
#
_entry.id   3092bae09f8ea40155ed7b03d8e8122b
#
_cell.length_a   1.000
_cell.length_b   1.000
_cell.length_c   1.000
_cell.angle_alpha   90.00
_cell.angle_beta   90.00
_cell.angle_gamma   90.00
#
_symmetry.space_group_name_H-M   'P 1'
#
loop_
_entity.id
_entity.type
_entity.pdbx_description
1 polymer ?
#
loop_
_entity_poly.entity_id
_entity_poly.type
_entity_poly.pdbx_seq_one_letter_code
_entity_poly.pdbx_strand_id
1 'polypeptide(L)'
;MLTRSKELLVQASTGTYSSDDVTNIKEELVALGAEMTNVITSTEFNGISITLGAKVATGQDGSLEIALPAVTLTAVDDLTGALADVSDAAGAKTAITKVEEGIKDISTQRAKIGAIQNRLEHTLQNQKVTSENLTTSESRIRDTDMASEMMNFTKYNVLNQAAQSMMAQANLIPNQALGLLG
;
A
#
# COMPACT_ATOMS: atom_id res chain seq x y z
N MET A 1 -22.16 13.95 8.16
CA MET A 1 -22.86 13.58 9.40
C MET A 1 -22.45 14.47 10.57
N LEU A 2 -21.20 14.47 11.06
CA LEU A 2 -20.77 15.27 12.22
C LEU A 2 -21.06 16.78 12.10
N THR A 3 -20.87 17.38 10.94
CA THR A 3 -21.24 18.80 10.68
C THR A 3 -22.74 19.01 10.82
N ARG A 4 -23.56 18.08 10.31
CA ARG A 4 -25.02 18.12 10.47
C ARG A 4 -25.44 17.95 11.92
N SER A 5 -24.79 17.00 12.65
CA SER A 5 -25.06 16.84 14.09
C SER A 5 -24.71 18.11 14.87
N LYS A 6 -23.60 18.79 14.51
CA LYS A 6 -23.24 20.08 15.13
C LYS A 6 -24.27 21.16 14.87
N GLU A 7 -24.79 21.27 13.65
CA GLU A 7 -25.86 22.25 13.31
C GLU A 7 -27.10 22.02 14.16
N LEU A 8 -27.58 20.78 14.25
CA LEU A 8 -28.73 20.41 15.07
C LEU A 8 -28.52 20.68 16.54
N LEU A 9 -27.33 20.40 17.06
CA LEU A 9 -26.98 20.67 18.44
C LEU A 9 -26.93 22.18 18.76
N VAL A 10 -26.39 22.99 17.84
CA VAL A 10 -26.44 24.45 17.96
C VAL A 10 -27.87 24.93 18.00
N GLN A 11 -28.75 24.37 17.15
CA GLN A 11 -30.16 24.68 17.15
C GLN A 11 -30.82 24.33 18.51
N ALA A 12 -30.57 23.13 19.03
CA ALA A 12 -31.10 22.70 20.35
C ALA A 12 -30.55 23.55 21.51
N SER A 13 -29.33 24.08 21.39
CA SER A 13 -28.68 24.86 22.45
C SER A 13 -29.22 26.28 22.61
N THR A 14 -30.00 26.79 21.65
CA THR A 14 -30.47 28.18 21.66
C THR A 14 -31.58 28.47 22.72
N GLY A 15 -32.17 27.41 23.26
CA GLY A 15 -33.23 27.56 24.29
C GLY A 15 -34.53 28.22 23.81
N THR A 16 -34.68 28.43 22.52
CA THR A 16 -35.87 29.02 21.91
C THR A 16 -36.89 27.98 21.42
N TYR A 17 -36.49 26.72 21.43
CA TYR A 17 -37.31 25.58 20.99
C TYR A 17 -38.10 24.99 22.17
N SER A 18 -39.26 24.44 21.89
CA SER A 18 -40.06 23.72 22.86
C SER A 18 -39.40 22.36 23.23
N SER A 19 -39.83 21.76 24.33
CA SER A 19 -39.34 20.44 24.72
C SER A 19 -39.61 19.39 23.65
N ASP A 20 -40.71 19.49 22.94
CA ASP A 20 -41.10 18.58 21.87
C ASP A 20 -40.21 18.74 20.63
N ASP A 21 -39.83 19.97 20.30
CA ASP A 21 -38.91 20.26 19.19
C ASP A 21 -37.51 19.75 19.51
N VAL A 22 -37.03 19.89 20.76
CA VAL A 22 -35.75 19.36 21.21
C VAL A 22 -35.77 17.83 21.16
N THR A 23 -36.91 17.19 21.46
CA THR A 23 -37.08 15.75 21.34
C THR A 23 -37.00 15.29 19.89
N ASN A 24 -37.61 15.99 18.96
CA ASN A 24 -37.49 15.68 17.51
C ASN A 24 -36.07 15.85 17.00
N ILE A 25 -35.36 16.91 17.43
CA ILE A 25 -33.92 17.08 17.10
C ILE A 25 -33.09 15.95 17.65
N LYS A 26 -33.37 15.51 18.88
CA LYS A 26 -32.70 14.36 19.51
C LYS A 26 -32.89 13.06 18.70
N GLU A 27 -34.09 12.79 18.20
CA GLU A 27 -34.35 11.61 17.38
C GLU A 27 -33.49 11.62 16.09
N GLU A 28 -33.39 12.80 15.41
CA GLU A 28 -32.50 12.95 14.26
C GLU A 28 -31.02 12.75 14.66
N LEU A 29 -30.59 13.28 15.79
CA LEU A 29 -29.22 13.12 16.29
C LEU A 29 -28.87 11.65 16.59
N VAL A 30 -29.79 10.93 17.23
CA VAL A 30 -29.65 9.49 17.52
C VAL A 30 -29.58 8.68 16.22
N ALA A 31 -30.42 8.98 15.24
CA ALA A 31 -30.38 8.34 13.92
C ALA A 31 -29.05 8.59 13.20
N LEU A 32 -28.54 9.82 13.24
CA LEU A 32 -27.21 10.16 12.68
C LEU A 32 -26.07 9.42 13.41
N GLY A 33 -26.17 9.28 14.75
CA GLY A 33 -25.22 8.53 15.55
C GLY A 33 -25.19 7.05 15.18
N ALA A 34 -26.37 6.42 15.08
CA ALA A 34 -26.51 5.04 14.65
C ALA A 34 -25.94 4.80 13.26
N GLU A 35 -26.18 5.73 12.32
CA GLU A 35 -25.67 5.64 10.96
C GLU A 35 -24.13 5.78 10.93
N MET A 36 -23.56 6.67 11.76
CA MET A 36 -22.09 6.76 11.89
C MET A 36 -21.48 5.44 12.37
N THR A 37 -22.11 4.81 13.36
CA THR A 37 -21.68 3.49 13.86
C THR A 37 -21.78 2.43 12.77
N ASN A 38 -22.91 2.39 12.05
CA ASN A 38 -23.11 1.46 10.94
C ASN A 38 -22.07 1.62 9.84
N VAL A 39 -21.75 2.85 9.43
CA VAL A 39 -20.72 3.11 8.42
C VAL A 39 -19.37 2.57 8.86
N ILE A 40 -18.99 2.75 10.12
CA ILE A 40 -17.70 2.29 10.62
C ILE A 40 -17.66 0.76 10.73
N THR A 41 -18.72 0.14 11.25
CA THR A 41 -18.76 -1.31 11.46
C THR A 41 -18.94 -2.10 10.18
N SER A 42 -19.67 -1.55 9.19
CA SER A 42 -19.94 -2.21 7.92
C SER A 42 -18.89 -1.94 6.84
N THR A 43 -18.00 -0.95 7.06
CA THR A 43 -16.97 -0.65 6.06
C THR A 43 -15.84 -1.66 6.15
N GLU A 44 -15.70 -2.45 5.09
CA GLU A 44 -14.66 -3.44 4.92
C GLU A 44 -13.87 -3.16 3.65
N PHE A 45 -12.61 -3.47 3.68
CA PHE A 45 -11.74 -3.49 2.51
C PHE A 45 -11.16 -4.89 2.33
N ASN A 46 -11.49 -5.54 1.22
CA ASN A 46 -11.08 -6.91 0.91
C ASN A 46 -11.43 -7.93 2.03
N GLY A 47 -12.61 -7.78 2.65
CA GLY A 47 -13.07 -8.63 3.75
C GLY A 47 -12.40 -8.35 5.11
N ILE A 48 -11.63 -7.27 5.21
CA ILE A 48 -10.99 -6.84 6.47
C ILE A 48 -11.67 -5.55 6.92
N SER A 49 -12.15 -5.55 8.17
CA SER A 49 -12.75 -4.35 8.75
C SER A 49 -11.69 -3.26 8.95
N ILE A 50 -12.02 -2.02 8.59
CA ILE A 50 -11.15 -0.86 8.77
C ILE A 50 -10.87 -0.53 10.23
N THR A 51 -11.70 -1.05 11.17
CA THR A 51 -11.53 -0.84 12.61
C THR A 51 -10.31 -1.54 13.18
N LEU A 52 -9.86 -2.63 12.54
CA LEU A 52 -8.71 -3.42 13.00
C LEU A 52 -7.36 -2.80 12.63
N GLY A 53 -7.36 -1.81 11.73
CA GLY A 53 -6.12 -1.33 11.12
C GLY A 53 -5.51 -2.37 10.18
N ALA A 54 -4.49 -1.98 9.46
CA ALA A 54 -3.78 -2.88 8.55
C ALA A 54 -2.29 -2.61 8.60
N LYS A 55 -1.49 -3.59 8.20
CA LYS A 55 -0.05 -3.44 8.06
C LYS A 55 0.33 -3.76 6.63
N VAL A 56 1.08 -2.88 6.00
CA VAL A 56 1.63 -3.08 4.67
C VAL A 56 3.11 -3.41 4.81
N ALA A 57 3.48 -4.64 4.46
CA ALA A 57 4.88 -5.04 4.42
C ALA A 57 5.57 -4.40 3.22
N THR A 58 6.65 -3.68 3.45
CA THR A 58 7.41 -2.95 2.42
C THR A 58 8.86 -3.45 2.28
N GLY A 59 9.32 -4.33 3.16
CA GLY A 59 10.64 -4.96 3.11
C GLY A 59 10.62 -6.31 2.39
N GLN A 60 11.77 -6.74 1.90
CA GLN A 60 11.95 -8.06 1.26
C GLN A 60 11.63 -9.22 2.22
N ASP A 61 11.89 -9.04 3.50
CA ASP A 61 11.68 -10.04 4.55
C ASP A 61 10.41 -9.81 5.36
N GLY A 62 9.54 -8.87 4.94
CA GLY A 62 8.37 -8.47 5.72
C GLY A 62 8.69 -7.72 7.01
N SER A 63 9.96 -7.42 7.27
CA SER A 63 10.42 -6.75 8.50
C SER A 63 10.11 -5.26 8.54
N LEU A 64 9.98 -4.63 7.38
CA LEU A 64 9.61 -3.22 7.28
C LEU A 64 8.12 -3.12 7.00
N GLU A 65 7.35 -2.77 8.02
CA GLU A 65 5.90 -2.61 7.94
C GLU A 65 5.51 -1.14 8.05
N ILE A 66 4.55 -0.74 7.23
CA ILE A 66 3.84 0.54 7.39
C ILE A 66 2.47 0.20 7.99
N ALA A 67 2.27 0.57 9.26
CA ALA A 67 1.00 0.36 9.93
C ALA A 67 -0.01 1.46 9.53
N LEU A 68 -1.19 1.04 9.08
CA LEU A 68 -2.35 1.90 8.95
C LEU A 68 -3.04 1.99 10.31
N PRO A 69 -3.35 3.20 10.80
CA PRO A 69 -4.02 3.34 12.08
C PRO A 69 -5.42 2.71 12.02
N ALA A 70 -5.76 1.98 13.08
CA ALA A 70 -7.13 1.54 13.29
C ALA A 70 -8.05 2.74 13.53
N VAL A 71 -9.26 2.69 13.01
CA VAL A 71 -10.30 3.68 13.36
C VAL A 71 -10.91 3.21 14.67
N THR A 72 -10.65 3.94 15.77
CA THR A 72 -11.17 3.57 17.09
C THR A 72 -12.64 3.94 17.23
N LEU A 73 -13.46 2.94 17.53
CA LEU A 73 -14.90 3.11 17.78
C LEU A 73 -15.20 3.90 19.06
N THR A 74 -14.29 3.92 20.04
CA THR A 74 -14.51 4.58 21.34
C THR A 74 -14.92 6.06 21.22
N ALA A 75 -14.34 6.78 20.27
CA ALA A 75 -14.74 8.18 20.04
C ALA A 75 -16.15 8.30 19.44
N VAL A 76 -16.63 7.28 18.74
CA VAL A 76 -17.95 7.24 18.12
C VAL A 76 -19.01 6.79 19.16
N ASP A 77 -18.68 5.84 20.01
CA ASP A 77 -19.57 5.39 21.08
C ASP A 77 -19.80 6.50 22.12
N ASP A 78 -18.76 7.20 22.54
CA ASP A 78 -18.85 8.37 23.41
C ASP A 78 -19.68 9.49 22.78
N LEU A 79 -19.53 9.69 21.46
CA LEU A 79 -20.31 10.66 20.70
C LEU A 79 -21.78 10.24 20.62
N THR A 80 -22.05 8.99 20.31
CA THR A 80 -23.42 8.47 20.20
C THR A 80 -24.13 8.55 21.54
N GLY A 81 -23.44 8.25 22.63
CA GLY A 81 -23.94 8.43 24.02
C GLY A 81 -24.29 9.90 24.29
N ALA A 82 -23.38 10.83 23.96
CA ALA A 82 -23.60 12.26 24.16
C ALA A 82 -24.77 12.82 23.31
N LEU A 83 -24.95 12.30 22.10
CA LEU A 83 -26.10 12.66 21.23
C LEU A 83 -27.44 12.14 21.79
N ALA A 84 -27.42 10.99 22.45
CA ALA A 84 -28.61 10.41 23.09
C ALA A 84 -28.99 11.11 24.41
N ASP A 85 -28.07 11.84 25.04
CA ASP A 85 -28.28 12.52 26.34
C ASP A 85 -28.74 14.00 26.17
N VAL A 86 -29.07 14.42 24.93
CA VAL A 86 -29.57 15.76 24.66
C VAL A 86 -31.03 15.86 25.08
N SER A 87 -31.28 16.38 26.27
CA SER A 87 -32.61 16.65 26.82
C SER A 87 -32.89 18.14 27.07
N ASP A 88 -31.82 18.94 27.13
CA ASP A 88 -31.90 20.37 27.39
C ASP A 88 -30.74 21.14 26.69
N ALA A 89 -30.77 22.46 26.82
CA ALA A 89 -29.72 23.31 26.24
C ALA A 89 -28.32 23.09 26.87
N ALA A 90 -28.24 22.56 28.08
CA ALA A 90 -26.96 22.26 28.73
C ALA A 90 -26.36 20.94 28.20
N GLY A 91 -27.21 19.91 28.02
CA GLY A 91 -26.83 18.67 27.36
C GLY A 91 -26.38 18.92 25.91
N ALA A 92 -27.09 19.77 25.15
CA ALA A 92 -26.71 20.15 23.81
C ALA A 92 -25.31 20.80 23.75
N LYS A 93 -24.94 21.67 24.69
CA LYS A 93 -23.61 22.28 24.76
C LYS A 93 -22.52 21.26 25.03
N THR A 94 -22.77 20.28 25.92
CA THR A 94 -21.83 19.19 26.19
C THR A 94 -21.64 18.32 24.95
N ALA A 95 -22.74 17.99 24.26
CA ALA A 95 -22.68 17.22 23.02
C ALA A 95 -21.93 17.97 21.90
N ILE A 96 -22.07 19.31 21.78
CA ILE A 96 -21.28 20.11 20.83
C ILE A 96 -19.79 19.91 21.04
N THR A 97 -19.31 19.97 22.31
CA THR A 97 -17.90 19.76 22.62
C THR A 97 -17.44 18.39 22.18
N LYS A 98 -18.25 17.34 22.40
CA LYS A 98 -17.95 15.98 21.97
C LYS A 98 -17.91 15.83 20.43
N VAL A 99 -18.83 16.47 19.73
CA VAL A 99 -18.82 16.50 18.26
C VAL A 99 -17.59 17.22 17.73
N GLU A 100 -17.16 18.31 18.35
CA GLU A 100 -15.93 19.03 17.98
C GLU A 100 -14.68 18.19 18.19
N GLU A 101 -14.59 17.47 19.33
CA GLU A 101 -13.54 16.48 19.58
C GLU A 101 -13.55 15.40 18.51
N GLY A 102 -14.70 14.83 18.15
CA GLY A 102 -14.84 13.82 17.09
C GLY A 102 -14.41 14.35 15.72
N ILE A 103 -14.77 15.58 15.36
CA ILE A 103 -14.32 16.22 14.11
C ILE A 103 -12.79 16.36 14.09
N LYS A 104 -12.19 16.77 15.21
CA LYS A 104 -10.74 16.90 15.36
C LYS A 104 -10.04 15.54 15.22
N ASP A 105 -10.59 14.51 15.84
CA ASP A 105 -10.03 13.16 15.78
C ASP A 105 -10.08 12.60 14.35
N ILE A 106 -11.21 12.75 13.66
CA ILE A 106 -11.32 12.33 12.24
C ILE A 106 -10.34 13.13 11.37
N SER A 107 -10.19 14.44 11.60
CA SER A 107 -9.23 15.26 10.86
C SER A 107 -7.79 14.78 11.09
N THR A 108 -7.46 14.43 12.33
CA THR A 108 -6.15 13.87 12.71
C THR A 108 -5.92 12.50 12.07
N GLN A 109 -6.92 11.62 12.06
CA GLN A 109 -6.87 10.32 11.38
C GLN A 109 -6.64 10.49 9.88
N ARG A 110 -7.39 11.38 9.23
CA ARG A 110 -7.21 11.70 7.81
C ARG A 110 -5.81 12.23 7.50
N ALA A 111 -5.26 13.10 8.35
CA ALA A 111 -3.90 13.61 8.20
C ALA A 111 -2.86 12.48 8.31
N LYS A 112 -3.03 11.56 9.27
CA LYS A 112 -2.18 10.36 9.41
C LYS A 112 -2.24 9.48 8.16
N ILE A 113 -3.44 9.21 7.65
CA ILE A 113 -3.63 8.40 6.43
C ILE A 113 -2.97 9.10 5.23
N GLY A 114 -3.15 10.42 5.06
CA GLY A 114 -2.48 11.17 4.01
C GLY A 114 -0.94 11.11 4.10
N ALA A 115 -0.39 11.20 5.31
CA ALA A 115 1.05 11.04 5.50
C ALA A 115 1.54 9.61 5.15
N ILE A 116 0.74 8.59 5.46
CA ILE A 116 1.04 7.20 5.11
C ILE A 116 0.97 7.00 3.60
N GLN A 117 -0.02 7.57 2.92
CA GLN A 117 -0.11 7.53 1.45
C GLN A 117 1.15 8.11 0.80
N ASN A 118 1.59 9.29 1.24
CA ASN A 118 2.84 9.90 0.75
C ASN A 118 4.06 8.99 1.01
N ARG A 119 4.14 8.38 2.20
CA ARG A 119 5.23 7.44 2.52
C ARG A 119 5.20 6.21 1.63
N LEU A 120 4.03 5.66 1.35
CA LEU A 120 3.86 4.51 0.45
C LEU A 120 4.27 4.85 -0.98
N GLU A 121 3.92 6.04 -1.49
CA GLU A 121 4.33 6.52 -2.80
C GLU A 121 5.86 6.62 -2.91
N HIS A 122 6.51 7.22 -1.91
CA HIS A 122 7.98 7.30 -1.87
C HIS A 122 8.63 5.91 -1.77
N THR A 123 8.06 5.02 -0.97
CA THR A 123 8.56 3.64 -0.84
C THR A 123 8.44 2.88 -2.16
N LEU A 124 7.29 3.02 -2.84
CA LEU A 124 7.06 2.41 -4.14
C LEU A 124 8.06 2.92 -5.19
N GLN A 125 8.35 4.22 -5.19
CA GLN A 125 9.36 4.79 -6.08
C GLN A 125 10.76 4.25 -5.80
N ASN A 126 11.15 4.18 -4.52
CA ASN A 126 12.43 3.61 -4.12
C ASN A 126 12.55 2.13 -4.49
N GLN A 127 11.49 1.34 -4.31
CA GLN A 127 11.46 -0.07 -4.70
C GLN A 127 11.60 -0.25 -6.20
N LYS A 128 10.95 0.60 -7.01
CA LYS A 128 11.12 0.59 -8.48
C LYS A 128 12.57 0.81 -8.88
N VAL A 129 13.22 1.84 -8.34
CA VAL A 129 14.63 2.14 -8.61
C VAL A 129 15.53 1.01 -8.14
N THR A 130 15.27 0.44 -6.98
CA THR A 130 16.03 -0.71 -6.46
C THR A 130 15.87 -1.93 -7.36
N SER A 131 14.64 -2.23 -7.80
CA SER A 131 14.36 -3.34 -8.72
C SER A 131 15.08 -3.17 -10.06
N GLU A 132 15.09 -1.95 -10.61
CA GLU A 132 15.80 -1.64 -11.86
C GLU A 132 17.32 -1.81 -11.70
N ASN A 133 17.88 -1.32 -10.59
CA ASN A 133 19.31 -1.49 -10.30
C ASN A 133 19.69 -2.96 -10.10
N LEU A 134 18.85 -3.74 -9.41
CA LEU A 134 19.05 -5.17 -9.23
C LEU A 134 18.97 -5.92 -10.56
N THR A 135 17.98 -5.62 -11.40
CA THR A 135 17.85 -6.21 -12.74
C THR A 135 19.06 -5.86 -13.61
N THR A 136 19.53 -4.62 -13.56
CA THR A 136 20.75 -4.19 -14.29
C THR A 136 21.98 -4.92 -13.78
N SER A 137 22.09 -5.11 -12.47
CA SER A 137 23.21 -5.83 -11.86
C SER A 137 23.16 -7.32 -12.18
N GLU A 138 21.99 -7.94 -12.15
CA GLU A 138 21.78 -9.33 -12.57
C GLU A 138 22.17 -9.50 -14.04
N SER A 139 21.73 -8.60 -14.93
CA SER A 139 22.08 -8.61 -16.36
C SER A 139 23.62 -8.56 -16.55
N ARG A 140 24.31 -7.68 -15.82
CA ARG A 140 25.79 -7.58 -15.90
C ARG A 140 26.53 -8.84 -15.42
N ILE A 141 25.93 -9.61 -14.51
CA ILE A 141 26.54 -10.83 -13.96
C ILE A 141 26.18 -12.06 -14.82
N ARG A 142 24.95 -12.11 -15.31
CA ARG A 142 24.37 -13.30 -15.90
C ARG A 142 24.31 -13.29 -17.42
N ASP A 143 24.17 -12.09 -18.01
CA ASP A 143 24.04 -11.98 -19.45
C ASP A 143 25.41 -12.11 -20.14
N THR A 144 25.43 -12.89 -21.20
CA THR A 144 26.62 -13.12 -22.01
C THR A 144 26.72 -12.03 -23.09
N ASP A 145 27.90 -11.46 -23.24
CA ASP A 145 28.19 -10.58 -24.37
C ASP A 145 28.20 -11.41 -25.67
N MET A 146 27.11 -11.31 -26.41
CA MET A 146 26.91 -12.05 -27.66
C MET A 146 27.97 -11.75 -28.70
N ALA A 147 28.52 -10.55 -28.74
CA ALA A 147 29.60 -10.21 -29.67
C ALA A 147 30.87 -10.97 -29.32
N SER A 148 31.24 -11.01 -28.06
CA SER A 148 32.40 -11.77 -27.55
C SER A 148 32.20 -13.28 -27.75
N GLU A 149 31.01 -13.80 -27.47
CA GLU A 149 30.70 -15.23 -27.65
C GLU A 149 30.71 -15.64 -29.12
N MET A 150 30.16 -14.82 -30.01
CA MET A 150 30.24 -15.07 -31.45
C MET A 150 31.66 -15.04 -32.01
N MET A 151 32.51 -14.14 -31.48
CA MET A 151 33.94 -14.16 -31.82
C MET A 151 34.63 -15.45 -31.35
N ASN A 152 34.37 -15.90 -30.15
CA ASN A 152 34.87 -17.17 -29.63
C ASN A 152 34.36 -18.36 -30.44
N PHE A 153 33.07 -18.39 -30.75
CA PHE A 153 32.47 -19.43 -31.61
C PHE A 153 33.13 -19.49 -32.98
N THR A 154 33.30 -18.34 -33.61
CA THR A 154 33.96 -18.26 -34.93
C THR A 154 35.42 -18.73 -34.86
N LYS A 155 36.14 -18.27 -33.84
CA LYS A 155 37.51 -18.70 -33.56
C LYS A 155 37.65 -20.23 -33.41
N TYR A 156 36.78 -20.83 -32.58
CA TYR A 156 36.80 -22.32 -32.42
C TYR A 156 36.39 -23.03 -33.67
N ASN A 157 35.46 -22.52 -34.48
CA ASN A 157 35.12 -23.13 -35.78
C ASN A 157 36.30 -23.09 -36.74
N VAL A 158 37.00 -21.95 -36.84
CA VAL A 158 38.20 -21.84 -37.70
C VAL A 158 39.34 -22.76 -37.19
N LEU A 159 39.53 -22.82 -35.90
CA LEU A 159 40.53 -23.75 -35.31
C LEU A 159 40.17 -25.21 -35.57
N ASN A 160 38.89 -25.58 -35.49
CA ASN A 160 38.42 -26.95 -35.79
C ASN A 160 38.67 -27.30 -37.25
N GLN A 161 38.33 -26.40 -38.20
CA GLN A 161 38.61 -26.62 -39.61
C GLN A 161 40.08 -26.68 -39.91
N ALA A 162 40.90 -25.84 -39.29
CA ALA A 162 42.35 -25.87 -39.44
C ALA A 162 42.95 -27.19 -38.88
N ALA A 163 42.48 -27.62 -37.67
CA ALA A 163 42.90 -28.89 -37.09
C ALA A 163 42.54 -30.10 -37.96
N GLN A 164 41.34 -30.11 -38.56
CA GLN A 164 40.92 -31.17 -39.46
C GLN A 164 41.81 -31.23 -40.74
N SER A 165 42.11 -30.07 -41.32
CA SER A 165 43.00 -30.01 -42.49
C SER A 165 44.43 -30.38 -42.14
N MET A 166 44.95 -29.97 -40.98
CA MET A 166 46.28 -30.39 -40.50
C MET A 166 46.35 -31.91 -40.21
N MET A 167 45.28 -32.47 -39.63
CA MET A 167 45.19 -33.91 -39.40
C MET A 167 45.16 -34.69 -40.73
N ALA A 168 44.39 -34.21 -41.73
CA ALA A 168 44.36 -34.78 -43.04
C ALA A 168 45.76 -34.74 -43.71
N GLN A 169 46.46 -33.60 -43.60
CA GLN A 169 47.82 -33.47 -44.10
C GLN A 169 48.82 -34.38 -43.36
N ALA A 170 48.72 -34.48 -42.04
CA ALA A 170 49.56 -35.36 -41.23
C ALA A 170 49.38 -36.83 -41.59
N ASN A 171 48.16 -37.26 -41.93
CA ASN A 171 47.87 -38.64 -42.38
C ASN A 171 48.39 -38.95 -43.79
N LEU A 172 48.68 -37.94 -44.62
CA LEU A 172 49.27 -38.16 -45.95
C LEU A 172 50.77 -38.44 -45.90
N ILE A 173 51.50 -37.91 -44.88
CA ILE A 173 52.96 -38.11 -44.74
C ILE A 173 53.35 -39.57 -44.63
N PRO A 174 52.73 -40.41 -43.77
CA PRO A 174 53.05 -41.84 -43.71
C PRO A 174 52.76 -42.58 -45.00
N ASN A 175 51.63 -42.19 -45.67
CA ASN A 175 51.28 -42.85 -46.98
C ASN A 175 52.27 -42.51 -48.08
N GLN A 176 52.83 -41.30 -48.11
CA GLN A 176 53.90 -40.94 -49.05
C GLN A 176 55.21 -41.67 -48.74
N ALA A 177 55.52 -41.84 -47.45
CA ALA A 177 56.68 -42.62 -47.07
C ALA A 177 56.60 -44.10 -47.42
N LEU A 178 55.40 -44.70 -47.30
CA LEU A 178 55.12 -46.06 -47.76
C LEU A 178 55.19 -46.20 -49.30
N GLY A 179 54.78 -45.19 -50.05
CA GLY A 179 54.86 -45.17 -51.52
C GLY A 179 56.30 -44.98 -52.03
N LEU A 180 57.25 -44.53 -51.22
CA LEU A 180 58.68 -44.44 -51.55
C LEU A 180 59.44 -45.71 -51.22
N LEU A 181 58.90 -46.58 -50.39
CA LEU A 181 59.52 -47.86 -49.96
C LEU A 181 59.02 -49.09 -50.74
N GLY A 182 58.02 -48.96 -51.53
CA GLY A 182 57.44 -50.00 -52.43
C GLY A 182 57.41 -49.60 -53.87
#